data_f99716264d7b3e126b1393df3a2c3bc9
#
_entry.id   f99716264d7b3e126b1393df3a2c3bc9
#
_cell.length_a   1.000
_cell.length_b   1.000
_cell.length_c   1.000
_cell.angle_alpha   90.00
_cell.angle_beta   90.00
_cell.angle_gamma   90.00
#
_symmetry.space_group_name_H-M   'P 1'
#
loop_
_entity.id
_entity.type
_entity.pdbx_description
1 polymer ?
#
loop_
_entity_poly.entity_id
_entity_poly.type
_entity_poly.pdbx_seq_one_letter_code
_entity_poly.pdbx_strand_id
1 'polypeptide(L)'
;MLYLCGVRTARFTLTGLGASLYVPELHRLSYGAELLSAAAGPLMNLLLWVLLSLTGREALTLFAGAQMVLGVLNLLPVRPMDGGRILWLATAYLTEPYTADRVAAAVGLAASSALLALCLWLVLTTGSGLFLLLGALWLAYRSLPPEVFLPRRLAKPTKNR
;
A
#
# COMPACT_ATOMS: atom_id res chain seq x y z
N MET A 1 -0.13 -3.59 -17.61
CA MET A 1 -1.49 -3.19 -17.20
C MET A 1 -1.82 -1.74 -17.58
N LEU A 2 -1.09 -0.73 -17.11
CA LEU A 2 -1.34 0.68 -17.46
C LEU A 2 -1.36 0.95 -18.97
N TYR A 3 -0.47 0.31 -19.73
CA TYR A 3 -0.43 0.42 -21.19
C TYR A 3 -1.69 -0.15 -21.88
N LEU A 4 -2.26 -1.23 -21.31
CA LEU A 4 -3.53 -1.81 -21.80
C LEU A 4 -4.73 -0.91 -21.49
N CYS A 5 -4.62 -0.03 -20.50
CA CYS A 5 -5.62 0.97 -20.14
C CYS A 5 -5.47 2.29 -20.94
N GLY A 6 -4.59 2.32 -21.97
CA GLY A 6 -4.42 3.49 -22.86
C GLY A 6 -3.48 4.58 -22.33
N VAL A 7 -2.76 4.34 -21.24
CA VAL A 7 -1.79 5.27 -20.68
C VAL A 7 -0.51 5.23 -21.52
N ARG A 8 -0.19 6.32 -22.22
CA ARG A 8 0.97 6.43 -23.12
C ARG A 8 2.18 7.12 -22.49
N THR A 9 1.97 7.90 -21.42
CA THR A 9 3.03 8.69 -20.80
C THR A 9 3.14 8.33 -19.32
N ALA A 10 4.25 7.71 -18.95
CA ALA A 10 4.61 7.48 -17.56
C ALA A 10 6.01 8.03 -17.33
N ARG A 11 6.18 8.87 -16.30
CA ARG A 11 7.51 9.30 -15.85
C ARG A 11 7.95 8.42 -14.69
N PHE A 12 9.02 7.69 -14.91
CA PHE A 12 9.67 6.89 -13.88
C PHE A 12 10.72 7.74 -13.18
N THR A 13 10.59 7.89 -11.88
CA THR A 13 11.55 8.65 -11.06
C THR A 13 12.11 7.73 -9.98
N LEU A 14 13.43 7.55 -9.99
CA LEU A 14 14.15 6.88 -8.91
C LEU A 14 14.53 7.93 -7.88
N THR A 15 14.15 7.70 -6.64
CA THR A 15 14.53 8.51 -5.47
C THR A 15 15.33 7.63 -4.52
N GLY A 16 16.12 8.22 -3.62
CA GLY A 16 16.89 7.45 -2.63
C GLY A 16 16.04 6.58 -1.70
N LEU A 17 14.73 6.78 -1.67
CA LEU A 17 13.75 6.03 -0.86
C LEU A 17 12.87 5.08 -1.66
N GLY A 18 13.11 4.94 -2.98
CA GLY A 18 12.33 4.04 -3.83
C GLY A 18 12.10 4.58 -5.24
N ALA A 19 11.28 3.84 -6.00
CA ALA A 19 10.85 4.20 -7.33
C ALA A 19 9.42 4.74 -7.32
N SER A 20 9.19 5.88 -7.96
CA SER A 20 7.85 6.41 -8.18
C SER A 20 7.52 6.50 -9.65
N LEU A 21 6.32 6.07 -10.00
CA LEU A 21 5.77 6.17 -11.34
C LEU A 21 4.72 7.27 -11.36
N TYR A 22 5.06 8.40 -11.97
CA TYR A 22 4.11 9.49 -12.17
C TYR A 22 3.38 9.29 -13.50
N VAL A 23 2.06 9.14 -13.43
CA VAL A 23 1.19 8.96 -14.59
C VAL A 23 0.24 10.16 -14.68
N PRO A 24 0.52 11.15 -15.56
CA PRO A 24 -0.30 12.36 -15.67
C PRO A 24 -1.77 12.07 -16.05
N GLU A 25 -1.98 10.98 -16.78
CA GLU A 25 -3.31 10.58 -17.30
C GLU A 25 -4.12 9.72 -16.32
N LEU A 26 -3.63 9.53 -15.09
CA LEU A 26 -4.29 8.69 -14.09
C LEU A 26 -5.73 9.17 -13.80
N HIS A 27 -5.96 10.49 -13.85
CA HIS A 27 -7.29 11.10 -13.69
C HIS A 27 -8.30 10.74 -14.78
N ARG A 28 -7.85 10.16 -15.90
CA ARG A 28 -8.71 9.69 -17.00
C ARG A 28 -9.10 8.22 -16.88
N LEU A 29 -8.46 7.50 -15.98
CA LEU A 29 -8.78 6.10 -15.73
C LEU A 29 -10.07 5.99 -14.92
N SER A 30 -10.90 5.02 -15.27
CA SER A 30 -12.02 4.64 -14.41
C SER A 30 -11.50 4.04 -13.10
N TYR A 31 -12.25 4.18 -12.02
CA TYR A 31 -11.90 3.58 -10.72
C TYR A 31 -11.59 2.08 -10.85
N GLY A 32 -12.31 1.35 -11.71
CA GLY A 32 -12.05 -0.08 -11.96
C GLY A 32 -10.69 -0.34 -12.59
N ALA A 33 -10.27 0.45 -13.58
CA ALA A 33 -8.97 0.31 -14.22
C ALA A 33 -7.83 0.65 -13.25
N GLU A 34 -8.03 1.65 -12.40
CA GLU A 34 -7.07 2.02 -11.37
C GLU A 34 -6.96 0.96 -10.27
N LEU A 35 -8.10 0.37 -9.86
CA LEU A 35 -8.18 -0.74 -8.91
C LEU A 35 -7.42 -1.97 -9.43
N LEU A 36 -7.67 -2.37 -10.68
CA LEU A 36 -6.96 -3.48 -11.31
C LEU A 36 -5.46 -3.22 -11.43
N SER A 37 -5.07 -1.98 -11.72
CA SER A 37 -3.66 -1.60 -11.78
C SER A 37 -2.98 -1.70 -10.41
N ALA A 38 -3.64 -1.26 -9.34
CA ALA A 38 -3.12 -1.35 -7.98
C ALA A 38 -3.05 -2.81 -7.50
N ALA A 39 -4.03 -3.63 -7.84
CA ALA A 39 -4.04 -5.05 -7.47
C ALA A 39 -3.02 -5.89 -8.24
N ALA A 40 -2.65 -5.48 -9.46
CA ALA A 40 -1.77 -6.27 -10.34
C ALA A 40 -0.40 -6.57 -9.72
N GLY A 41 0.19 -5.63 -8.97
CA GLY A 41 1.49 -5.82 -8.29
C GLY A 41 1.44 -6.96 -7.26
N PRO A 42 0.62 -6.82 -6.20
CA PRO A 42 0.47 -7.86 -5.19
C PRO A 42 0.04 -9.21 -5.75
N LEU A 43 -0.91 -9.23 -6.69
CA LEU A 43 -1.37 -10.47 -7.33
C LEU A 43 -0.25 -11.15 -8.12
N MET A 44 0.62 -10.40 -8.81
CA MET A 44 1.76 -10.96 -9.51
C MET A 44 2.76 -11.59 -8.52
N ASN A 45 3.02 -10.95 -7.39
CA ASN A 45 3.88 -11.51 -6.37
C ASN A 45 3.31 -12.82 -5.81
N LEU A 46 2.01 -12.87 -5.51
CA LEU A 46 1.36 -14.09 -5.05
C LEU A 46 1.36 -15.20 -6.12
N LEU A 47 1.14 -14.84 -7.38
CA LEU A 47 1.23 -15.79 -8.51
C LEU A 47 2.65 -16.36 -8.63
N LEU A 48 3.68 -15.50 -8.56
CA LEU A 48 5.07 -15.93 -8.59
C LEU A 48 5.40 -16.85 -7.41
N TRP A 49 4.93 -16.52 -6.20
CA TRP A 49 5.06 -17.39 -5.05
C TRP A 49 4.50 -18.78 -5.33
N VAL A 50 3.27 -18.90 -5.83
CA VAL A 50 2.64 -20.19 -6.15
C VAL A 50 3.44 -20.94 -7.20
N LEU A 51 3.77 -20.28 -8.34
CA LEU A 51 4.51 -20.90 -9.44
C LEU A 51 5.88 -21.41 -9.00
N LEU A 52 6.62 -20.63 -8.23
CA LEU A 52 7.95 -21.01 -7.74
C LEU A 52 7.85 -22.16 -6.72
N SER A 53 6.86 -22.12 -5.83
CA SER A 53 6.63 -23.18 -4.83
C SER A 53 6.29 -24.53 -5.50
N LEU A 54 5.56 -24.53 -6.61
CA LEU A 54 5.22 -25.72 -7.37
C LEU A 54 6.44 -26.39 -8.04
N THR A 55 7.56 -25.67 -8.20
CA THR A 55 8.78 -26.27 -8.78
C THR A 55 9.45 -27.29 -7.86
N GLY A 56 9.19 -27.23 -6.55
CA GLY A 56 9.83 -28.08 -5.54
C GLY A 56 11.35 -27.89 -5.38
N ARG A 57 11.92 -26.86 -6.00
CA ARG A 57 13.37 -26.61 -5.99
C ARG A 57 13.76 -25.81 -4.75
N GLU A 58 14.59 -26.38 -3.88
CA GLU A 58 15.08 -25.73 -2.67
C GLU A 58 15.73 -24.37 -2.94
N ALA A 59 16.49 -24.24 -4.03
CA ALA A 59 17.12 -22.97 -4.43
C ALA A 59 16.13 -21.82 -4.66
N LEU A 60 14.88 -22.13 -4.99
CA LEU A 60 13.82 -21.14 -5.25
C LEU A 60 12.93 -20.86 -4.03
N THR A 61 13.08 -21.64 -2.95
CA THR A 61 12.22 -21.53 -1.76
C THR A 61 12.34 -20.17 -1.09
N LEU A 62 13.54 -19.64 -0.93
CA LEU A 62 13.75 -18.30 -0.34
C LEU A 62 13.14 -17.22 -1.21
N PHE A 63 13.30 -17.32 -2.54
CA PHE A 63 12.73 -16.34 -3.47
C PHE A 63 11.20 -16.43 -3.50
N ALA A 64 10.64 -17.63 -3.46
CA ALA A 64 9.20 -17.85 -3.34
C ALA A 64 8.65 -17.23 -2.05
N GLY A 65 9.31 -17.48 -0.91
CA GLY A 65 8.95 -16.87 0.38
C GLY A 65 8.97 -15.35 0.35
N ALA A 66 10.00 -14.74 -0.28
CA ALA A 66 10.08 -13.30 -0.45
C ALA A 66 8.90 -12.74 -1.27
N GLN A 67 8.51 -13.41 -2.36
CA GLN A 67 7.34 -13.01 -3.17
C GLN A 67 6.04 -13.07 -2.36
N MET A 68 5.86 -14.12 -1.55
CA MET A 68 4.71 -14.24 -0.64
C MET A 68 4.66 -13.06 0.33
N VAL A 69 5.77 -12.80 1.03
CA VAL A 69 5.85 -11.71 2.01
C VAL A 69 5.55 -10.35 1.35
N LEU A 70 6.19 -10.07 0.20
CA LEU A 70 5.95 -8.84 -0.55
C LEU A 70 4.48 -8.70 -1.00
N GLY A 71 3.87 -9.77 -1.51
CA GLY A 71 2.48 -9.78 -1.91
C GLY A 71 1.53 -9.50 -0.74
N VAL A 72 1.74 -10.18 0.39
CA VAL A 72 0.91 -10.01 1.60
C VAL A 72 1.09 -8.62 2.20
N LEU A 73 2.33 -8.12 2.34
CA LEU A 73 2.59 -6.79 2.88
C LEU A 73 1.98 -5.69 2.00
N ASN A 74 2.07 -5.83 0.66
CA ASN A 74 1.46 -4.86 -0.24
C ASN A 74 -0.08 -4.90 -0.23
N LEU A 75 -0.71 -5.99 0.20
CA LEU A 75 -2.15 -6.08 0.39
C LEU A 75 -2.65 -5.53 1.73
N LEU A 76 -1.74 -5.15 2.64
CA LEU A 76 -2.17 -4.51 3.88
C LEU A 76 -2.97 -3.23 3.58
N PRO A 77 -4.14 -3.03 4.23
CA PRO A 77 -5.01 -1.88 3.99
C PRO A 77 -4.46 -0.61 4.65
N VAL A 78 -3.18 -0.32 4.43
CA VAL A 78 -2.42 0.77 5.06
C VAL A 78 -1.76 1.60 3.98
N ARG A 79 -1.90 2.93 4.01
CA ARG A 79 -1.06 3.81 3.17
C ARG A 79 0.39 3.79 3.70
N PRO A 80 1.40 3.62 2.85
CA PRO A 80 1.48 3.76 1.39
C PRO A 80 1.34 2.45 0.57
N MET A 81 0.87 1.34 1.16
CA MET A 81 0.75 0.04 0.49
C MET A 81 -0.37 0.04 -0.57
N ASP A 82 -0.27 -0.88 -1.54
CA ASP A 82 -1.28 -1.04 -2.60
C ASP A 82 -2.64 -1.42 -2.02
N GLY A 83 -2.69 -2.21 -0.94
CA GLY A 83 -3.92 -2.58 -0.24
C GLY A 83 -4.68 -1.37 0.32
N GLY A 84 -3.98 -0.35 0.82
CA GLY A 84 -4.60 0.90 1.25
C GLY A 84 -5.22 1.68 0.08
N ARG A 85 -4.56 1.65 -1.09
CA ARG A 85 -5.08 2.25 -2.33
C ARG A 85 -6.28 1.47 -2.87
N ILE A 86 -6.19 0.14 -2.88
CA ILE A 86 -7.29 -0.76 -3.28
C ILE A 86 -8.52 -0.51 -2.41
N LEU A 87 -8.34 -0.44 -1.09
CA LEU A 87 -9.43 -0.16 -0.15
C LEU A 87 -10.09 1.19 -0.44
N TRP A 88 -9.28 2.23 -0.65
CA TRP A 88 -9.78 3.56 -0.97
C TRP A 88 -10.59 3.57 -2.28
N LEU A 89 -10.01 2.99 -3.36
CA LEU A 89 -10.66 2.92 -4.68
C LEU A 89 -11.97 2.12 -4.65
N ALA A 90 -11.96 0.97 -3.98
CA ALA A 90 -13.16 0.14 -3.83
C ALA A 90 -14.27 0.89 -3.06
N THR A 91 -13.89 1.59 -1.99
CA THR A 91 -14.84 2.39 -1.21
C THR A 91 -15.35 3.59 -2.01
N ALA A 92 -14.45 4.30 -2.73
CA ALA A 92 -14.83 5.46 -3.56
C ALA A 92 -15.71 5.07 -4.76
N TYR A 93 -15.58 3.84 -5.25
CA TYR A 93 -16.47 3.31 -6.30
C TYR A 93 -17.90 3.08 -5.79
N LEU A 94 -18.05 2.69 -4.52
CA LEU A 94 -19.36 2.37 -3.91
C LEU A 94 -19.98 3.56 -3.17
N THR A 95 -19.18 4.56 -2.81
CA THR A 95 -19.60 5.70 -1.99
C THR A 95 -18.98 7.00 -2.52
N GLU A 96 -19.01 8.05 -1.71
CA GLU A 96 -18.35 9.32 -2.04
C GLU A 96 -16.87 9.31 -1.64
N PRO A 97 -15.99 10.06 -2.34
CA PRO A 97 -14.56 10.16 -2.03
C PRO A 97 -14.25 10.56 -0.58
N TYR A 98 -15.08 11.43 0.01
CA TYR A 98 -14.93 11.83 1.42
C TYR A 98 -15.11 10.66 2.38
N THR A 99 -16.11 9.80 2.13
CA THR A 99 -16.35 8.58 2.92
C THR A 99 -15.19 7.59 2.74
N ALA A 100 -14.70 7.45 1.49
CA ALA A 100 -13.55 6.59 1.20
C ALA A 100 -12.29 7.03 1.95
N ASP A 101 -12.02 8.35 2.06
CA ASP A 101 -10.88 8.86 2.84
C ASP A 101 -10.99 8.51 4.32
N ARG A 102 -12.18 8.64 4.92
CA ARG A 102 -12.40 8.31 6.32
C ARG A 102 -12.28 6.82 6.59
N VAL A 103 -12.87 5.99 5.74
CA VAL A 103 -12.78 4.52 5.87
C VAL A 103 -11.34 4.06 5.71
N ALA A 104 -10.64 4.51 4.67
CA ALA A 104 -9.25 4.14 4.45
C ALA A 104 -8.33 4.61 5.57
N ALA A 105 -8.57 5.80 6.15
CA ALA A 105 -7.81 6.30 7.29
C ALA A 105 -8.08 5.47 8.55
N ALA A 106 -9.35 5.17 8.86
CA ALA A 106 -9.73 4.39 10.05
C ALA A 106 -9.20 2.95 9.98
N VAL A 107 -9.41 2.27 8.85
CA VAL A 107 -8.93 0.90 8.64
C VAL A 107 -7.40 0.86 8.61
N GLY A 108 -6.77 1.81 7.93
CA GLY A 108 -5.31 1.90 7.87
C GLY A 108 -4.68 2.13 9.25
N LEU A 109 -5.28 2.98 10.08
CA LEU A 109 -4.83 3.22 11.45
C LEU A 109 -5.01 1.97 12.32
N ALA A 110 -6.15 1.30 12.24
CA ALA A 110 -6.41 0.07 12.99
C ALA A 110 -5.44 -1.04 12.58
N ALA A 111 -5.24 -1.26 11.27
CA ALA A 111 -4.34 -2.28 10.76
C ALA A 111 -2.87 -2.01 11.13
N SER A 112 -2.40 -0.76 11.01
CA SER A 112 -1.03 -0.39 11.38
C SER A 112 -0.81 -0.50 12.89
N SER A 113 -1.80 -0.15 13.72
CA SER A 113 -1.72 -0.31 15.18
C SER A 113 -1.68 -1.78 15.58
N ALA A 114 -2.50 -2.64 14.95
CA ALA A 114 -2.46 -4.08 15.18
C ALA A 114 -1.12 -4.69 14.80
N LEU A 115 -0.57 -4.30 13.64
CA LEU A 115 0.75 -4.74 13.20
C LEU A 115 1.85 -4.30 14.18
N LEU A 116 1.79 -3.05 14.64
CA LEU A 116 2.75 -2.51 15.61
C LEU A 116 2.68 -3.29 16.94
N ALA A 117 1.47 -3.58 17.44
CA ALA A 117 1.28 -4.36 18.65
C ALA A 117 1.82 -5.80 18.50
N LEU A 118 1.59 -6.43 17.33
CA LEU A 118 2.12 -7.76 17.02
C LEU A 118 3.66 -7.75 16.97
N CYS A 119 4.27 -6.76 16.30
CA CYS A 119 5.72 -6.65 16.24
C CYS A 119 6.34 -6.38 17.62
N LEU A 120 5.70 -5.55 18.44
CA LEU A 120 6.14 -5.28 19.80
C LEU A 120 6.07 -6.56 20.66
N TRP A 121 4.96 -7.29 20.59
CA TRP A 121 4.82 -8.57 21.28
C TRP A 121 5.89 -9.57 20.86
N LEU A 122 6.18 -9.67 19.54
CA LEU A 122 7.21 -10.54 19.00
C LEU A 122 8.60 -10.17 19.55
N VAL A 123 8.94 -8.88 19.57
CA VAL A 123 10.24 -8.41 20.11
C VAL A 123 10.36 -8.73 21.59
N LEU A 124 9.30 -8.52 22.36
CA LEU A 124 9.31 -8.78 23.82
C LEU A 124 9.42 -10.28 24.16
N THR A 125 8.87 -11.16 23.30
CA THR A 125 8.87 -12.60 23.55
C THR A 125 10.09 -13.32 22.99
N THR A 126 10.62 -12.88 21.87
CA THR A 126 11.74 -13.57 21.17
C THR A 126 13.09 -12.84 21.28
N GLY A 127 13.08 -11.57 21.72
CA GLY A 127 14.26 -10.71 21.71
C GLY A 127 14.77 -10.33 20.31
N SER A 128 14.02 -10.70 19.25
CA SER A 128 14.39 -10.48 17.85
C SER A 128 13.27 -9.73 17.10
N GLY A 129 13.58 -9.26 15.89
CA GLY A 129 12.57 -8.56 15.07
C GLY A 129 12.56 -7.04 15.21
N LEU A 130 13.61 -6.42 15.73
CA LEU A 130 13.72 -4.97 15.88
C LEU A 130 13.49 -4.22 14.54
N PHE A 131 14.00 -4.78 13.43
CA PHE A 131 13.76 -4.20 12.09
C PHE A 131 12.30 -4.23 11.69
N LEU A 132 11.56 -5.30 12.06
CA LEU A 132 10.11 -5.38 11.82
C LEU A 132 9.36 -4.34 12.65
N LEU A 133 9.77 -4.14 13.89
CA LEU A 133 9.19 -3.11 14.77
C LEU A 133 9.43 -1.71 14.21
N LEU A 134 10.63 -1.39 13.73
CA LEU A 134 10.93 -0.11 13.09
C LEU A 134 10.10 0.09 11.82
N GLY A 135 9.94 -0.95 11.00
CA GLY A 135 9.08 -0.94 9.81
C GLY A 135 7.61 -0.69 10.18
N ALA A 136 7.09 -1.39 11.19
CA ALA A 136 5.72 -1.21 11.68
C ALA A 136 5.50 0.20 12.26
N LEU A 137 6.47 0.74 12.99
CA LEU A 137 6.44 2.10 13.53
C LEU A 137 6.40 3.14 12.39
N TRP A 138 7.25 2.97 11.37
CA TRP A 138 7.24 3.82 10.20
C TRP A 138 5.89 3.77 9.47
N LEU A 139 5.31 2.58 9.32
CA LEU A 139 4.03 2.38 8.67
C LEU A 139 2.89 3.03 9.48
N ALA A 140 2.90 2.88 10.81
CA ALA A 140 1.95 3.54 11.69
C ALA A 140 2.05 5.07 11.60
N TYR A 141 3.27 5.62 11.59
CA TYR A 141 3.51 7.04 11.38
C TYR A 141 2.94 7.54 10.04
N ARG A 142 3.15 6.78 8.96
CA ARG A 142 2.62 7.12 7.61
C ARG A 142 1.10 7.00 7.50
N SER A 143 0.46 6.24 8.39
CA SER A 143 -1.00 6.07 8.43
C SER A 143 -1.71 7.21 9.15
N LEU A 144 -0.97 8.03 9.91
CA LEU A 144 -1.55 9.19 10.59
C LEU A 144 -2.04 10.21 9.55
N PRO A 145 -3.25 10.72 9.70
CA PRO A 145 -3.77 11.74 8.80
C PRO A 145 -2.92 13.01 8.91
N PRO A 146 -2.65 13.72 7.80
CA PRO A 146 -1.78 14.90 7.79
C PRO A 146 -2.28 16.02 8.70
N GLU A 147 -3.55 16.03 9.06
CA GLU A 147 -4.17 16.97 9.97
C GLU A 147 -3.62 16.88 11.41
N VAL A 148 -3.01 15.76 11.78
CA VAL A 148 -2.35 15.60 13.09
C VAL A 148 -1.10 16.47 13.19
N PHE A 149 -0.44 16.72 12.06
CA PHE A 149 0.82 17.47 11.99
C PHE A 149 0.65 18.95 11.63
N LEU A 150 -0.50 19.31 11.03
CA LEU A 150 -0.79 20.71 10.65
C LEU A 150 -1.74 21.32 11.67
N PRO A 151 -1.34 22.42 12.35
CA PRO A 151 -2.26 23.14 13.21
C PRO A 151 -3.47 23.59 12.38
N ARG A 152 -4.68 23.33 12.87
CA ARG A 152 -5.99 23.62 12.24
C ARG A 152 -6.11 25.01 11.59
N ARG A 153 -5.22 25.94 11.91
CA ARG A 153 -5.22 27.31 11.40
C ARG A 153 -4.74 27.44 9.94
N LEU A 154 -4.07 26.42 9.39
CA LEU A 154 -3.52 26.46 8.02
C LEU A 154 -4.36 25.63 7.01
N ALA A 155 -5.33 24.87 7.47
CA ALA A 155 -6.28 24.19 6.62
C ALA A 155 -7.39 25.16 6.17
N LYS A 156 -7.03 26.21 5.41
CA LYS A 156 -8.03 26.99 4.66
C LYS A 156 -8.56 26.09 3.54
N PRO A 157 -9.90 25.93 3.44
CA PRO A 157 -10.48 25.28 2.26
C PRO A 157 -10.07 26.10 1.03
N THR A 158 -9.36 25.48 0.09
CA THR A 158 -9.18 26.04 -1.25
C THR A 158 -10.55 26.14 -1.86
N LYS A 159 -11.08 27.36 -1.86
CA LYS A 159 -12.33 27.73 -2.50
C LYS A 159 -12.14 27.49 -4.00
N ASN A 160 -12.72 26.41 -4.51
CA ASN A 160 -12.75 26.12 -5.93
C ASN A 160 -13.39 27.31 -6.66
N ARG A 161 -12.63 27.85 -7.59
CA ARG A 161 -13.16 28.61 -8.73
C ARG A 161 -13.20 27.70 -9.95
#